data_68b5a587e3b399e364050d25e874f9bb
#
_entry.id   68b5a587e3b399e364050d25e874f9bb
#
_cell.length_a   1.000
_cell.length_b   1.000
_cell.length_c   1.000
_cell.angle_alpha   90.00
_cell.angle_beta   90.00
_cell.angle_gamma   90.00
#
_symmetry.space_group_name_H-M   'P 1'
#
loop_
_entity.id
_entity.type
_entity.pdbx_description
1 polymer ?
#
loop_
_entity_poly.entity_id
_entity_poly.type
_entity_poly.pdbx_seq_one_letter_code
_entity_poly.pdbx_strand_id
1 'polypeptide(L)'
;MEDLPARFAEHLIRDRRRSIHTVRAYRATAQRLVDFLQDHLGMPVGRAELAGLTPADLRAFLARRRGEGLSNASAARELSAARAFLEWGSGASGVPMLRGPRVRKGVPRAVAPHEAVALAEEAAEGAAEPWIGQRDWALLLLLYGAGLRIGEALGLTGAVLPLGETIRVTGKRDRQRIVPLIPPVRSALDAYLAAVPWPIDRESPLFRGQRGGPLSAGVVRAKVRAARGALGLPHRTTPHALRHSFATHLLGRGADLRALQELLGHASLSSTQIYTAVDAAHLLDVYRHAHPRG
;
A
#
# COMPACT_ATOMS: atom_id res chain seq x y z
N MET A 1 16.10 18.13 -27.99
CA MET A 1 16.71 17.18 -27.02
C MET A 1 15.66 16.15 -26.64
N GLU A 2 16.02 14.89 -26.64
CA GLU A 2 15.09 13.79 -26.31
C GLU A 2 14.72 13.83 -24.82
N ASP A 3 13.41 13.84 -24.48
CA ASP A 3 12.97 13.68 -23.07
C ASP A 3 13.09 12.20 -22.68
N LEU A 4 14.30 11.81 -22.27
CA LEU A 4 14.60 10.44 -21.87
C LEU A 4 13.71 9.93 -20.72
N PRO A 5 13.42 10.71 -19.65
CA PRO A 5 12.50 10.30 -18.60
C PRO A 5 11.07 10.04 -19.09
N ALA A 6 10.55 10.81 -20.03
CA ALA A 6 9.22 10.58 -20.59
C ALA A 6 9.19 9.30 -21.45
N ARG A 7 10.18 9.10 -22.31
CA ARG A 7 10.28 7.87 -23.14
C ARG A 7 10.50 6.62 -22.30
N PHE A 8 11.26 6.71 -21.22
CA PHE A 8 11.36 5.61 -20.25
C PHE A 8 10.02 5.29 -19.61
N ALA A 9 9.23 6.31 -19.26
CA ALA A 9 7.89 6.09 -18.72
C ALA A 9 6.98 5.36 -19.74
N GLU A 10 7.04 5.72 -21.01
CA GLU A 10 6.32 5.01 -22.08
C GLU A 10 6.75 3.54 -22.20
N HIS A 11 8.06 3.28 -22.20
CA HIS A 11 8.61 1.92 -22.17
C HIS A 11 8.08 1.12 -20.97
N LEU A 12 8.05 1.71 -19.77
CA LEU A 12 7.54 1.03 -18.58
C LEU A 12 6.04 0.69 -18.69
N ILE A 13 5.26 1.52 -19.38
CA ILE A 13 3.84 1.27 -19.63
C ILE A 13 3.66 0.17 -20.68
N ARG A 14 4.23 0.36 -21.87
CA ARG A 14 3.97 -0.46 -23.06
C ARG A 14 4.65 -1.82 -22.96
N ASP A 15 5.96 -1.84 -22.68
CA ASP A 15 6.76 -3.06 -22.78
C ASP A 15 6.84 -3.83 -21.47
N ARG A 16 6.84 -3.12 -20.34
CA ARG A 16 6.96 -3.72 -18.99
C ARG A 16 5.65 -3.82 -18.23
N ARG A 17 4.56 -3.27 -18.75
CA ARG A 17 3.21 -3.30 -18.14
C ARG A 17 3.23 -2.97 -16.64
N ARG A 18 4.01 -1.93 -16.28
CA ARG A 18 4.15 -1.49 -14.88
C ARG A 18 2.93 -0.68 -14.45
N SER A 19 2.60 -0.74 -13.15
CA SER A 19 1.51 0.06 -12.60
C SER A 19 1.82 1.57 -12.73
N ILE A 20 0.79 2.40 -12.88
CA ILE A 20 0.93 3.86 -12.98
C ILE A 20 1.73 4.46 -11.82
N HIS A 21 1.59 3.92 -10.62
CA HIS A 21 2.37 4.36 -9.45
C HIS A 21 3.86 4.03 -9.59
N THR A 22 4.20 2.86 -10.14
CA THR A 22 5.59 2.48 -10.42
C THR A 22 6.17 3.38 -11.51
N VAL A 23 5.41 3.62 -12.58
CA VAL A 23 5.82 4.50 -13.69
C VAL A 23 6.11 5.90 -13.18
N ARG A 24 5.21 6.50 -12.40
CA ARG A 24 5.41 7.83 -11.80
C ARG A 24 6.67 7.91 -10.94
N ALA A 25 6.87 6.92 -10.07
CA ALA A 25 8.05 6.88 -9.19
C ALA A 25 9.35 6.75 -9.99
N TYR A 26 9.38 5.87 -10.98
CA TYR A 26 10.56 5.61 -11.82
C TYR A 26 10.88 6.79 -12.73
N ARG A 27 9.86 7.40 -13.36
CA ARG A 27 10.03 8.62 -14.14
C ARG A 27 10.60 9.77 -13.30
N ALA A 28 10.05 9.99 -12.10
CA ALA A 28 10.55 11.03 -11.20
C ALA A 28 12.00 10.78 -10.77
N THR A 29 12.42 9.52 -10.58
CA THR A 29 13.82 9.19 -10.30
C THR A 29 14.70 9.40 -11.54
N ALA A 30 14.24 8.99 -12.74
CA ALA A 30 14.96 9.22 -13.98
C ALA A 30 15.18 10.72 -14.24
N GLN A 31 14.15 11.56 -14.00
CA GLN A 31 14.27 13.00 -14.12
C GLN A 31 15.35 13.56 -13.18
N ARG A 32 15.26 13.22 -11.88
CA ARG A 32 16.27 13.67 -10.91
C ARG A 32 17.70 13.21 -11.24
N LEU A 33 17.83 12.01 -11.82
CA LEU A 33 19.14 11.53 -12.26
C LEU A 33 19.65 12.32 -13.45
N VAL A 34 18.82 12.61 -14.45
CA VAL A 34 19.19 13.43 -15.61
C VAL A 34 19.56 14.85 -15.17
N ASP A 35 18.75 15.48 -14.32
CA ASP A 35 19.02 16.82 -13.80
C ASP A 35 20.37 16.86 -13.05
N PHE A 36 20.61 15.87 -12.18
CA PHE A 36 21.88 15.73 -11.49
C PHE A 36 23.06 15.57 -12.44
N LEU A 37 22.93 14.72 -13.45
CA LEU A 37 24.02 14.44 -14.40
C LEU A 37 24.32 15.65 -15.30
N GLN A 38 23.31 16.42 -15.67
CA GLN A 38 23.51 17.68 -16.41
C GLN A 38 24.35 18.66 -15.59
N ASP A 39 24.03 18.82 -14.30
CA ASP A 39 24.81 19.66 -13.39
C ASP A 39 26.23 19.09 -13.18
N HIS A 40 26.35 17.77 -13.02
CA HIS A 40 27.59 17.08 -12.65
C HIS A 40 28.60 17.00 -13.82
N LEU A 41 28.11 16.78 -15.03
CA LEU A 41 28.91 16.68 -16.25
C LEU A 41 29.08 18.02 -16.97
N GLY A 42 28.25 19.03 -16.63
CA GLY A 42 28.27 20.34 -17.28
C GLY A 42 27.80 20.33 -18.73
N MET A 43 27.04 19.30 -19.15
CA MET A 43 26.59 19.12 -20.53
C MET A 43 25.21 18.43 -20.58
N PRO A 44 24.47 18.59 -21.69
CA PRO A 44 23.23 17.86 -21.91
C PRO A 44 23.43 16.34 -21.87
N VAL A 45 22.49 15.61 -21.23
CA VAL A 45 22.56 14.16 -21.06
C VAL A 45 21.68 13.47 -22.11
N GLY A 46 22.32 12.70 -22.99
CA GLY A 46 21.72 11.79 -23.93
C GLY A 46 22.01 10.33 -23.61
N ARG A 47 21.72 9.43 -24.54
CA ARG A 47 21.96 7.98 -24.36
C ARG A 47 23.45 7.63 -24.28
N ALA A 48 24.30 8.38 -25.00
CA ALA A 48 25.75 8.17 -24.98
C ALA A 48 26.32 8.47 -23.59
N GLU A 49 25.91 9.56 -22.97
CA GLU A 49 26.33 9.95 -21.63
C GLU A 49 25.83 8.94 -20.59
N LEU A 50 24.58 8.44 -20.74
CA LEU A 50 24.08 7.38 -19.85
C LEU A 50 24.91 6.09 -19.95
N ALA A 51 25.41 5.74 -21.14
CA ALA A 51 26.24 4.56 -21.35
C ALA A 51 27.67 4.72 -20.79
N GLY A 52 28.16 5.96 -20.69
CA GLY A 52 29.50 6.27 -20.16
C GLY A 52 29.57 6.44 -18.64
N LEU A 53 28.45 6.31 -17.91
CA LEU A 53 28.44 6.53 -16.47
C LEU A 53 29.26 5.51 -15.71
N THR A 54 29.95 6.01 -14.67
CA THR A 54 30.77 5.21 -13.77
C THR A 54 30.05 4.91 -12.45
N PRO A 55 30.55 3.95 -11.66
CA PRO A 55 30.06 3.76 -10.28
C PRO A 55 30.27 5.00 -9.39
N ALA A 56 31.22 5.88 -9.72
CA ALA A 56 31.48 7.12 -8.99
C ALA A 56 30.31 8.12 -9.18
N ASP A 57 29.81 8.27 -10.41
CA ASP A 57 28.71 9.18 -10.72
C ASP A 57 27.42 8.78 -10.00
N LEU A 58 27.12 7.48 -9.95
CA LEU A 58 25.99 6.99 -9.18
C LEU A 58 26.17 7.15 -7.67
N ARG A 59 27.41 7.03 -7.15
CA ARG A 59 27.69 7.34 -5.74
C ARG A 59 27.47 8.81 -5.44
N ALA A 60 27.95 9.71 -6.33
CA ALA A 60 27.76 11.15 -6.20
C ALA A 60 26.25 11.52 -6.20
N PHE A 61 25.48 10.94 -7.13
CA PHE A 61 24.02 11.09 -7.14
C PHE A 61 23.37 10.69 -5.81
N LEU A 62 23.69 9.50 -5.31
CA LEU A 62 23.14 9.03 -4.04
C LEU A 62 23.63 9.85 -2.83
N ALA A 63 24.86 10.37 -2.87
CA ALA A 63 25.37 11.25 -1.84
C ALA A 63 24.60 12.58 -1.79
N ARG A 64 24.36 13.22 -2.96
CA ARG A 64 23.50 14.42 -3.06
C ARG A 64 22.10 14.14 -2.49
N ARG A 65 21.47 13.04 -2.91
CA ARG A 65 20.13 12.66 -2.42
C ARG A 65 20.09 12.42 -0.91
N ARG A 66 21.16 11.89 -0.34
CA ARG A 66 21.27 11.73 1.13
C ARG A 66 21.45 13.08 1.84
N GLY A 67 22.22 13.99 1.27
CA GLY A 67 22.33 15.36 1.76
C GLY A 67 20.98 16.07 1.82
N GLU A 68 20.05 15.72 0.92
CA GLU A 68 18.67 16.18 0.90
C GLU A 68 17.74 15.41 1.89
N GLY A 69 18.30 14.60 2.78
CA GLY A 69 17.55 13.88 3.83
C GLY A 69 16.97 12.52 3.40
N LEU A 70 17.39 11.93 2.27
CA LEU A 70 16.86 10.65 1.80
C LEU A 70 17.27 9.49 2.71
N SER A 71 16.31 8.75 3.24
CA SER A 71 16.57 7.56 4.05
C SER A 71 17.23 6.42 3.26
N ASN A 72 17.96 5.52 3.94
CA ASN A 72 18.58 4.36 3.30
C ASN A 72 17.59 3.49 2.50
N ALA A 73 16.38 3.30 3.02
CA ALA A 73 15.34 2.53 2.33
C ALA A 73 14.86 3.23 1.05
N SER A 74 14.75 4.56 1.08
CA SER A 74 14.40 5.36 -0.09
C SER A 74 15.54 5.42 -1.10
N ALA A 75 16.78 5.55 -0.65
CA ALA A 75 17.97 5.51 -1.51
C ALA A 75 18.13 4.16 -2.22
N ALA A 76 17.84 3.05 -1.55
CA ALA A 76 17.85 1.73 -2.19
C ALA A 76 16.78 1.61 -3.29
N ARG A 77 15.58 2.16 -3.08
CA ARG A 77 14.51 2.20 -4.10
C ARG A 77 14.88 3.12 -5.26
N GLU A 78 15.44 4.28 -4.97
CA GLU A 78 15.90 5.23 -5.98
C GLU A 78 17.02 4.63 -6.84
N LEU A 79 17.98 3.93 -6.23
CA LEU A 79 19.02 3.21 -6.97
C LEU A 79 18.44 2.11 -7.88
N SER A 80 17.41 1.39 -7.44
CA SER A 80 16.75 0.38 -8.28
C SER A 80 16.05 1.01 -9.48
N ALA A 81 15.42 2.16 -9.31
CA ALA A 81 14.77 2.89 -10.40
C ALA A 81 15.82 3.52 -11.36
N ALA A 82 16.89 4.07 -10.81
CA ALA A 82 18.02 4.60 -11.59
C ALA A 82 18.66 3.52 -12.47
N ARG A 83 18.91 2.34 -11.91
CA ARG A 83 19.44 1.20 -12.69
C ARG A 83 18.52 0.79 -13.83
N ALA A 84 17.22 0.65 -13.56
CA ALA A 84 16.26 0.31 -14.60
C ALA A 84 16.21 1.36 -15.73
N PHE A 85 16.40 2.64 -15.39
CA PHE A 85 16.51 3.71 -16.36
C PHE A 85 17.80 3.60 -17.18
N LEU A 86 18.93 3.36 -16.53
CA LEU A 86 20.23 3.18 -17.20
C LEU A 86 20.25 1.94 -18.09
N GLU A 87 19.72 0.80 -17.64
CA GLU A 87 19.58 -0.42 -18.46
C GLU A 87 18.78 -0.16 -19.73
N TRP A 88 17.71 0.63 -19.62
CA TRP A 88 16.91 1.02 -20.78
C TRP A 88 17.63 2.03 -21.68
N GLY A 89 18.31 3.01 -21.09
CA GLY A 89 18.97 4.11 -21.82
C GLY A 89 20.27 3.68 -22.51
N SER A 90 21.08 2.86 -21.88
CA SER A 90 22.40 2.43 -22.40
C SER A 90 22.37 1.11 -23.19
N GLY A 91 21.22 0.45 -23.32
CA GLY A 91 21.11 -0.79 -24.09
C GLY A 91 21.81 -1.98 -23.45
N ALA A 92 21.68 -2.20 -22.16
CA ALA A 92 22.19 -3.35 -21.42
C ALA A 92 23.72 -3.49 -21.30
N SER A 93 24.51 -2.71 -22.00
CA SER A 93 25.97 -2.74 -21.96
C SER A 93 26.47 -1.69 -20.97
N GLY A 94 26.85 -2.10 -19.75
CA GLY A 94 27.65 -1.24 -18.89
C GLY A 94 26.93 -0.46 -17.78
N VAL A 95 25.78 -0.94 -17.29
CA VAL A 95 25.19 -0.31 -16.07
C VAL A 95 26.15 -0.47 -14.89
N PRO A 96 26.59 0.64 -14.26
CA PRO A 96 27.54 0.58 -13.17
C PRO A 96 27.01 -0.25 -11.99
N MET A 97 27.80 -1.25 -11.58
CA MET A 97 27.50 -2.08 -10.41
C MET A 97 27.77 -1.30 -9.13
N LEU A 98 26.72 -0.84 -8.47
CA LEU A 98 26.81 -0.17 -7.18
C LEU A 98 25.98 -0.94 -6.14
N ARG A 99 26.61 -1.35 -5.03
CA ARG A 99 25.84 -1.92 -3.90
C ARG A 99 25.01 -0.83 -3.24
N GLY A 100 23.70 -1.08 -3.15
CA GLY A 100 22.79 -0.16 -2.46
C GLY A 100 23.10 -0.06 -0.95
N PRO A 101 22.60 0.98 -0.29
CA PRO A 101 22.78 1.13 1.14
C PRO A 101 22.15 -0.03 1.91
N ARG A 102 22.81 -0.46 2.98
CA ARG A 102 22.25 -1.49 3.88
C ARG A 102 20.98 -0.95 4.54
N VAL A 103 19.86 -1.57 4.25
CA VAL A 103 18.59 -1.31 4.94
C VAL A 103 18.47 -2.27 6.11
N ARG A 104 18.60 -1.78 7.33
CA ARG A 104 18.28 -2.60 8.51
C ARG A 104 16.78 -2.87 8.49
N LYS A 105 16.39 -4.08 8.15
CA LYS A 105 15.02 -4.56 8.34
C LYS A 105 14.86 -4.83 9.84
N GLY A 106 14.30 -3.88 10.58
CA GLY A 106 13.81 -4.18 11.92
C GLY A 106 12.72 -5.26 11.81
N VAL A 107 12.65 -6.17 12.78
CA VAL A 107 11.53 -7.11 12.87
C VAL A 107 10.25 -6.28 13.00
N PRO A 108 9.30 -6.39 12.05
CA PRO A 108 8.07 -5.65 12.16
C PRO A 108 7.32 -6.17 13.39
N ARG A 109 7.17 -5.35 14.43
CA ARG A 109 6.26 -5.68 15.53
C ARG A 109 4.84 -5.52 14.99
N ALA A 110 4.05 -6.57 15.06
CA ALA A 110 2.63 -6.51 14.77
C ALA A 110 1.96 -5.46 15.68
N VAL A 111 1.01 -4.71 15.15
CA VAL A 111 0.12 -3.85 15.93
C VAL A 111 -0.74 -4.79 16.78
N ALA A 112 -0.79 -4.60 18.09
CA ALA A 112 -1.60 -5.44 18.94
C ALA A 112 -3.11 -5.31 18.58
N PRO A 113 -3.93 -6.35 18.82
CA PRO A 113 -5.35 -6.29 18.47
C PRO A 113 -6.08 -5.05 19.02
N HIS A 114 -5.90 -4.75 20.30
CA HIS A 114 -6.49 -3.58 20.94
C HIS A 114 -5.96 -2.26 20.36
N GLU A 115 -4.67 -2.18 19.98
CA GLU A 115 -4.09 -1.03 19.31
C GLU A 115 -4.71 -0.81 17.91
N ALA A 116 -5.02 -1.89 17.19
CA ALA A 116 -5.65 -1.82 15.88
C ALA A 116 -7.10 -1.31 15.97
N VAL A 117 -7.84 -1.74 16.97
CA VAL A 117 -9.20 -1.27 17.24
C VAL A 117 -9.18 0.20 17.71
N ALA A 118 -8.37 0.53 18.71
CA ALA A 118 -8.21 1.90 19.20
C ALA A 118 -7.80 2.88 18.09
N LEU A 119 -6.92 2.44 17.16
CA LEU A 119 -6.54 3.24 16.00
C LEU A 119 -7.74 3.53 15.07
N ALA A 120 -8.65 2.56 14.89
CA ALA A 120 -9.83 2.73 14.08
C ALA A 120 -10.87 3.64 14.77
N GLU A 121 -11.03 3.51 16.09
CA GLU A 121 -11.88 4.39 16.91
C GLU A 121 -11.41 5.84 16.86
N GLU A 122 -10.15 6.09 17.15
CA GLU A 122 -9.55 7.42 17.11
C GLU A 122 -9.67 8.07 15.72
N ALA A 123 -9.47 7.27 14.65
CA ALA A 123 -9.66 7.76 13.29
C ALA A 123 -11.12 8.13 12.99
N ALA A 124 -12.08 7.45 13.58
CA ALA A 124 -13.50 7.69 13.43
C ALA A 124 -13.95 8.91 14.25
N GLU A 125 -13.52 9.02 15.50
CA GLU A 125 -13.87 10.13 16.42
C GLU A 125 -13.37 11.49 15.91
N GLY A 126 -12.20 11.53 15.29
CA GLY A 126 -11.65 12.75 14.68
C GLY A 126 -12.28 13.13 13.34
N ALA A 127 -13.46 12.60 12.97
CA ALA A 127 -14.12 12.91 11.71
C ALA A 127 -15.00 14.17 11.81
N ALA A 128 -15.03 14.96 10.72
CA ALA A 128 -15.84 16.18 10.65
C ALA A 128 -17.36 15.90 10.56
N GLU A 129 -17.73 14.74 10.04
CA GLU A 129 -19.11 14.32 9.83
C GLU A 129 -19.27 12.85 10.28
N PRO A 130 -20.44 12.48 10.87
CA PRO A 130 -20.66 11.11 11.39
C PRO A 130 -20.43 10.01 10.36
N TRP A 131 -20.88 10.16 9.12
CA TRP A 131 -20.69 9.18 8.06
C TRP A 131 -19.23 8.99 7.67
N ILE A 132 -18.40 10.04 7.80
CA ILE A 132 -16.95 9.96 7.58
C ILE A 132 -16.29 9.12 8.68
N GLY A 133 -16.74 9.28 9.92
CA GLY A 133 -16.31 8.44 11.04
C GLY A 133 -16.64 6.97 10.79
N GLN A 134 -17.87 6.67 10.44
CA GLN A 134 -18.30 5.31 10.10
C GLN A 134 -17.52 4.73 8.91
N ARG A 135 -17.24 5.54 7.89
CA ARG A 135 -16.39 5.14 6.76
C ARG A 135 -14.97 4.76 7.21
N ASP A 136 -14.34 5.62 8.01
CA ASP A 136 -12.95 5.43 8.42
C ASP A 136 -12.85 4.22 9.37
N TRP A 137 -13.82 4.05 10.27
CA TRP A 137 -13.98 2.87 11.09
C TRP A 137 -14.11 1.59 10.25
N ALA A 138 -15.09 1.53 9.36
CA ALA A 138 -15.34 0.36 8.52
C ALA A 138 -14.11 0.00 7.65
N LEU A 139 -13.46 1.01 7.07
CA LEU A 139 -12.26 0.80 6.25
C LEU A 139 -11.11 0.22 7.06
N LEU A 140 -10.81 0.76 8.24
CA LEU A 140 -9.69 0.29 9.06
C LEU A 140 -9.95 -1.10 9.63
N LEU A 141 -11.19 -1.40 10.03
CA LEU A 141 -11.59 -2.76 10.39
C LEU A 141 -11.47 -3.73 9.21
N LEU A 142 -11.83 -3.33 8.00
CA LEU A 142 -11.68 -4.16 6.80
C LEU A 142 -10.20 -4.45 6.50
N LEU A 143 -9.29 -3.47 6.68
CA LEU A 143 -7.85 -3.68 6.52
C LEU A 143 -7.27 -4.64 7.56
N TYR A 144 -7.72 -4.55 8.80
CA TYR A 144 -7.27 -5.40 9.90
C TYR A 144 -8.00 -6.74 9.95
N GLY A 145 -9.34 -6.75 9.85
CA GLY A 145 -10.16 -7.96 10.04
C GLY A 145 -10.29 -8.85 8.81
N ALA A 146 -9.98 -8.32 7.61
CA ALA A 146 -10.00 -9.09 6.36
C ALA A 146 -8.66 -9.07 5.62
N GLY A 147 -7.66 -8.41 6.17
CA GLY A 147 -6.30 -8.37 5.66
C GLY A 147 -6.15 -7.77 4.25
N LEU A 148 -7.01 -6.85 3.85
CA LEU A 148 -6.93 -6.22 2.53
C LEU A 148 -5.75 -5.26 2.43
N ARG A 149 -5.17 -5.14 1.23
CA ARG A 149 -4.30 -3.99 0.92
C ARG A 149 -5.16 -2.73 0.80
N ILE A 150 -4.64 -1.58 1.21
CA ILE A 150 -5.37 -0.31 1.08
C ILE A 150 -5.89 -0.07 -0.35
N GLY A 151 -5.10 -0.40 -1.38
CA GLY A 151 -5.53 -0.27 -2.77
C GLY A 151 -6.63 -1.26 -3.18
N GLU A 152 -6.68 -2.44 -2.57
CA GLU A 152 -7.74 -3.42 -2.77
C GLU A 152 -9.04 -2.96 -2.12
N ALA A 153 -8.97 -2.48 -0.88
CA ALA A 153 -10.12 -1.94 -0.17
C ALA A 153 -10.72 -0.71 -0.89
N LEU A 154 -9.87 0.22 -1.31
CA LEU A 154 -10.31 1.42 -2.04
C LEU A 154 -10.74 1.15 -3.49
N GLY A 155 -10.40 0.00 -4.04
CA GLY A 155 -10.85 -0.48 -5.34
C GLY A 155 -12.18 -1.24 -5.28
N LEU A 156 -12.75 -1.46 -4.10
CA LEU A 156 -14.09 -2.04 -3.99
C LEU A 156 -15.13 -1.08 -4.54
N THR A 157 -16.12 -1.63 -5.23
CA THR A 157 -17.27 -0.91 -5.77
C THR A 157 -18.57 -1.48 -5.20
N GLY A 158 -19.69 -0.86 -5.49
CA GLY A 158 -21.01 -1.39 -5.13
C GLY A 158 -21.33 -2.76 -5.75
N ALA A 159 -20.50 -3.28 -6.63
CA ALA A 159 -20.62 -4.66 -7.14
C ALA A 159 -20.48 -5.73 -6.03
N VAL A 160 -19.97 -5.37 -4.83
CA VAL A 160 -19.91 -6.28 -3.68
C VAL A 160 -21.22 -6.32 -2.88
N LEU A 161 -22.18 -5.49 -3.23
CA LEU A 161 -23.48 -5.41 -2.55
C LEU A 161 -24.52 -6.37 -3.17
N PRO A 162 -25.45 -6.92 -2.36
CA PRO A 162 -25.49 -6.82 -0.90
C PRO A 162 -24.33 -7.55 -0.23
N LEU A 163 -23.91 -7.09 0.97
CA LEU A 163 -22.81 -7.72 1.70
C LEU A 163 -23.20 -9.10 2.21
N GLY A 164 -22.48 -10.11 1.77
CA GLY A 164 -22.58 -11.48 2.27
C GLY A 164 -21.52 -11.79 3.35
N GLU A 165 -21.33 -13.07 3.62
CA GLU A 165 -20.26 -13.56 4.49
C GLU A 165 -18.87 -13.46 3.83
N THR A 166 -18.83 -13.22 2.55
CA THR A 166 -17.60 -13.09 1.77
C THR A 166 -17.70 -11.96 0.76
N ILE A 167 -16.56 -11.39 0.37
CA ILE A 167 -16.44 -10.44 -0.74
C ILE A 167 -15.40 -10.90 -1.74
N ARG A 168 -15.60 -10.55 -3.01
CA ARG A 168 -14.61 -10.75 -4.05
C ARG A 168 -13.70 -9.53 -4.14
N VAL A 169 -12.41 -9.75 -4.07
CA VAL A 169 -11.40 -8.70 -4.10
C VAL A 169 -10.47 -8.90 -5.29
N THR A 170 -10.27 -7.86 -6.07
CA THR A 170 -9.33 -7.85 -7.20
C THR A 170 -7.98 -7.29 -6.75
N GLY A 171 -6.94 -8.09 -6.90
CA GLY A 171 -5.57 -7.75 -6.56
C GLY A 171 -4.72 -7.33 -7.76
N LYS A 172 -3.40 -7.36 -7.61
CA LYS A 172 -2.46 -7.06 -8.71
C LYS A 172 -2.64 -8.05 -9.88
N ARG A 173 -2.51 -7.55 -11.12
CA ARG A 173 -2.66 -8.32 -12.38
C ARG A 173 -4.04 -8.94 -12.53
N ASP A 174 -5.05 -8.25 -12.02
CA ASP A 174 -6.46 -8.65 -12.10
C ASP A 174 -6.79 -10.03 -11.46
N ARG A 175 -5.92 -10.48 -10.55
CA ARG A 175 -6.18 -11.72 -9.81
C ARG A 175 -7.27 -11.48 -8.78
N GLN A 176 -8.31 -12.28 -8.85
CA GLN A 176 -9.41 -12.24 -7.90
C GLN A 176 -9.22 -13.28 -6.81
N ARG A 177 -9.70 -12.97 -5.62
CA ARG A 177 -9.84 -13.88 -4.51
C ARG A 177 -11.08 -13.58 -3.69
N ILE A 178 -11.59 -14.60 -3.01
CA ILE A 178 -12.68 -14.46 -2.06
C ILE A 178 -12.07 -14.20 -0.68
N VAL A 179 -12.64 -13.23 0.03
CA VAL A 179 -12.20 -12.84 1.37
C VAL A 179 -13.42 -12.89 2.29
N PRO A 180 -13.35 -13.62 3.41
CA PRO A 180 -14.42 -13.67 4.39
C PRO A 180 -14.57 -12.32 5.12
N LEU A 181 -15.80 -11.97 5.45
CA LEU A 181 -16.16 -10.83 6.28
C LEU A 181 -16.65 -11.35 7.63
N ILE A 182 -15.87 -11.11 8.67
CA ILE A 182 -16.32 -11.39 10.04
C ILE A 182 -17.45 -10.43 10.42
N PRO A 183 -18.39 -10.85 11.29
CA PRO A 183 -19.57 -10.05 11.66
C PRO A 183 -19.27 -8.60 12.04
N PRO A 184 -18.24 -8.26 12.87
CA PRO A 184 -17.95 -6.87 13.19
C PRO A 184 -17.55 -6.01 11.98
N VAL A 185 -16.80 -6.59 11.02
CA VAL A 185 -16.41 -5.87 9.79
C VAL A 185 -17.63 -5.63 8.92
N ARG A 186 -18.51 -6.64 8.80
CA ARG A 186 -19.75 -6.52 8.05
C ARG A 186 -20.68 -5.46 8.67
N SER A 187 -20.91 -5.51 9.98
CA SER A 187 -21.74 -4.51 10.67
C SER A 187 -21.21 -3.09 10.53
N ALA A 188 -19.89 -2.90 10.58
CA ALA A 188 -19.26 -1.60 10.35
C ALA A 188 -19.48 -1.10 8.91
N LEU A 189 -19.38 -1.99 7.93
CA LEU A 189 -19.66 -1.65 6.54
C LEU A 189 -21.15 -1.32 6.34
N ASP A 190 -22.08 -2.09 6.92
CA ASP A 190 -23.51 -1.84 6.83
C ASP A 190 -23.87 -0.48 7.46
N ALA A 191 -23.30 -0.14 8.63
CA ALA A 191 -23.49 1.16 9.28
C ALA A 191 -22.97 2.31 8.38
N TYR A 192 -21.80 2.16 7.79
CA TYR A 192 -21.27 3.14 6.85
C TYR A 192 -22.20 3.31 5.62
N LEU A 193 -22.65 2.20 5.04
CA LEU A 193 -23.52 2.20 3.85
C LEU A 193 -24.87 2.87 4.13
N ALA A 194 -25.40 2.72 5.34
CA ALA A 194 -26.64 3.38 5.77
C ALA A 194 -26.49 4.90 5.96
N ALA A 195 -25.28 5.37 6.26
CA ALA A 195 -25.01 6.77 6.62
C ALA A 195 -24.40 7.60 5.47
N VAL A 196 -23.78 6.94 4.48
CA VAL A 196 -23.14 7.66 3.37
C VAL A 196 -24.15 8.44 2.54
N PRO A 197 -23.95 9.76 2.29
CA PRO A 197 -24.99 10.61 1.68
C PRO A 197 -25.12 10.44 0.16
N TRP A 198 -24.25 9.63 -0.47
CA TRP A 198 -24.33 9.38 -1.91
C TRP A 198 -24.76 7.94 -2.20
N PRO A 199 -25.57 7.72 -3.24
CA PRO A 199 -25.91 6.37 -3.67
C PRO A 199 -24.66 5.61 -4.10
N ILE A 200 -24.65 4.30 -3.80
CA ILE A 200 -23.57 3.39 -4.18
C ILE A 200 -24.14 2.39 -5.18
N ASP A 201 -24.06 2.75 -6.46
CA ASP A 201 -24.39 1.88 -7.56
C ASP A 201 -23.29 0.85 -7.79
N ARG A 202 -23.58 -0.15 -8.61
CA ARG A 202 -22.70 -1.28 -8.90
C ARG A 202 -21.25 -0.86 -9.25
N GLU A 203 -21.08 0.22 -10.01
CA GLU A 203 -19.77 0.71 -10.47
C GLU A 203 -19.20 1.82 -9.57
N SER A 204 -20.01 2.34 -8.68
CA SER A 204 -19.60 3.38 -7.76
C SER A 204 -18.53 2.89 -6.78
N PRO A 205 -17.52 3.71 -6.44
CA PRO A 205 -16.57 3.35 -5.39
C PRO A 205 -17.29 3.14 -4.07
N LEU A 206 -17.03 2.01 -3.40
CA LEU A 206 -17.65 1.67 -2.13
C LEU A 206 -17.29 2.72 -1.06
N PHE A 207 -16.03 3.11 -0.98
CA PHE A 207 -15.57 4.14 -0.05
C PHE A 207 -15.52 5.52 -0.71
N ARG A 208 -16.40 6.41 -0.25
CA ARG A 208 -16.52 7.77 -0.76
C ARG A 208 -15.58 8.75 -0.05
N GLY A 209 -14.98 9.63 -0.83
CA GLY A 209 -14.32 10.83 -0.31
C GLY A 209 -15.36 11.89 0.11
N GLN A 210 -14.91 12.91 0.84
CA GLN A 210 -15.78 13.96 1.37
C GLN A 210 -16.66 14.69 0.32
N ARG A 211 -16.22 14.70 -0.94
CA ARG A 211 -16.97 15.32 -2.06
C ARG A 211 -17.72 14.29 -2.92
N GLY A 212 -17.96 13.09 -2.41
CA GLY A 212 -18.69 12.03 -3.12
C GLY A 212 -17.85 11.22 -4.13
N GLY A 213 -16.67 11.66 -4.52
CA GLY A 213 -15.77 10.91 -5.38
C GLY A 213 -15.08 9.74 -4.65
N PRO A 214 -14.18 8.99 -5.31
CA PRO A 214 -13.46 7.90 -4.67
C PRO A 214 -12.55 8.40 -3.54
N LEU A 215 -12.51 7.66 -2.42
CA LEU A 215 -11.61 7.94 -1.32
C LEU A 215 -10.15 7.69 -1.74
N SER A 216 -9.27 8.65 -1.51
CA SER A 216 -7.86 8.50 -1.86
C SER A 216 -7.05 7.82 -0.75
N ALA A 217 -6.07 7.00 -1.15
CA ALA A 217 -5.13 6.39 -0.21
C ALA A 217 -4.30 7.43 0.58
N GLY A 218 -4.14 8.64 0.04
CA GLY A 218 -3.49 9.75 0.72
C GLY A 218 -4.25 10.20 1.95
N VAL A 219 -5.57 10.36 1.83
CA VAL A 219 -6.47 10.72 2.94
C VAL A 219 -6.43 9.65 4.03
N VAL A 220 -6.55 8.38 3.67
CA VAL A 220 -6.50 7.27 4.64
C VAL A 220 -5.17 7.26 5.40
N ARG A 221 -4.04 7.42 4.70
CA ARG A 221 -2.71 7.48 5.35
C ARG A 221 -2.58 8.69 6.27
N ALA A 222 -3.17 9.84 5.92
CA ALA A 222 -3.16 11.03 6.76
C ALA A 222 -3.98 10.79 8.04
N LYS A 223 -5.16 10.21 7.93
CA LYS A 223 -6.01 9.83 9.07
C LYS A 223 -5.30 8.86 10.01
N VAL A 224 -4.74 7.76 9.50
CA VAL A 224 -3.95 6.82 10.30
C VAL A 224 -2.74 7.49 10.96
N ARG A 225 -2.10 8.46 10.29
CA ARG A 225 -1.00 9.21 10.88
C ARG A 225 -1.45 10.10 12.04
N ALA A 226 -2.58 10.76 11.92
CA ALA A 226 -3.16 11.58 12.98
C ALA A 226 -3.56 10.71 14.18
N ALA A 227 -4.36 9.68 13.97
CA ALA A 227 -4.84 8.76 15.02
C ALA A 227 -3.68 8.07 15.77
N ARG A 228 -2.67 7.55 15.05
CA ARG A 228 -1.50 6.97 15.73
C ARG A 228 -0.71 7.98 16.55
N GLY A 229 -0.69 9.27 16.12
CA GLY A 229 -0.04 10.35 16.87
C GLY A 229 -0.77 10.62 18.17
N ALA A 230 -2.10 10.72 18.14
CA ALA A 230 -2.94 10.90 19.31
C ALA A 230 -2.79 9.75 20.33
N LEU A 231 -2.69 8.51 19.85
CA LEU A 231 -2.52 7.32 20.67
C LEU A 231 -1.07 7.02 21.08
N GLY A 232 -0.09 7.85 20.69
CA GLY A 232 1.33 7.58 20.96
C GLY A 232 1.89 6.32 20.29
N LEU A 233 1.21 5.80 19.25
CA LEU A 233 1.62 4.57 18.58
C LEU A 233 2.85 4.80 17.68
N PRO A 234 3.70 3.77 17.47
CA PRO A 234 4.90 3.89 16.67
C PRO A 234 4.63 4.39 15.24
N HIS A 235 5.55 5.17 14.67
CA HIS A 235 5.46 5.70 13.30
C HIS A 235 5.27 4.62 12.22
N ARG A 236 5.65 3.37 12.49
CA ARG A 236 5.46 2.20 11.64
C ARG A 236 4.02 1.69 11.61
N THR A 237 3.13 2.14 12.52
CA THR A 237 1.70 1.83 12.50
C THR A 237 1.07 2.51 11.28
N THR A 238 0.80 1.72 10.26
CA THR A 238 0.33 2.15 8.94
C THR A 238 -0.77 1.21 8.45
N PRO A 239 -1.56 1.57 7.43
CA PRO A 239 -2.52 0.65 6.82
C PRO A 239 -1.89 -0.70 6.39
N HIS A 240 -0.63 -0.70 5.98
CA HIS A 240 0.08 -1.93 5.65
C HIS A 240 0.45 -2.74 6.90
N ALA A 241 0.76 -2.06 8.02
CA ALA A 241 1.01 -2.74 9.28
C ALA A 241 -0.24 -3.44 9.82
N LEU A 242 -1.44 -2.87 9.67
CA LEU A 242 -2.70 -3.52 10.05
C LEU A 242 -2.88 -4.86 9.32
N ARG A 243 -2.68 -4.88 8.01
CA ARG A 243 -2.71 -6.12 7.23
C ARG A 243 -1.63 -7.11 7.67
N HIS A 244 -0.42 -6.64 7.96
CA HIS A 244 0.65 -7.51 8.46
C HIS A 244 0.29 -8.10 9.83
N SER A 245 -0.32 -7.30 10.70
CA SER A 245 -0.78 -7.74 12.02
C SER A 245 -1.87 -8.80 11.91
N PHE A 246 -2.84 -8.63 11.03
CA PHE A 246 -3.81 -9.67 10.69
C PHE A 246 -3.12 -11.00 10.36
N ALA A 247 -2.16 -10.98 9.44
CA ALA A 247 -1.42 -12.17 9.05
C ALA A 247 -0.65 -12.80 10.23
N THR A 248 0.02 -11.97 11.04
CA THR A 248 0.82 -12.43 12.19
C THR A 248 -0.07 -13.02 13.27
N HIS A 249 -1.23 -12.41 13.53
CA HIS A 249 -2.16 -12.91 14.55
C HIS A 249 -2.81 -14.23 14.14
N LEU A 250 -3.16 -14.39 12.87
CA LEU A 250 -3.67 -15.68 12.38
C LEU A 250 -2.62 -16.80 12.49
N LEU A 251 -1.36 -16.53 12.07
CA LEU A 251 -0.26 -17.49 12.20
C LEU A 251 0.03 -17.84 13.66
N GLY A 252 0.05 -16.84 14.55
CA GLY A 252 0.29 -17.06 15.99
C GLY A 252 -0.75 -17.94 16.67
N ARG A 253 -1.86 -18.24 15.98
CA ARG A 253 -2.97 -19.07 16.46
C ARG A 253 -3.14 -20.38 15.71
N GLY A 254 -2.15 -20.75 14.93
CA GLY A 254 -2.11 -22.04 14.25
C GLY A 254 -2.72 -22.06 12.87
N ALA A 255 -3.07 -20.91 12.29
CA ALA A 255 -3.48 -20.88 10.89
C ALA A 255 -2.36 -21.41 10.00
N ASP A 256 -2.70 -22.25 9.02
CA ASP A 256 -1.73 -22.77 8.07
C ASP A 256 -1.13 -21.64 7.22
N LEU A 257 0.21 -21.61 7.15
CA LEU A 257 0.95 -20.60 6.38
C LEU A 257 0.55 -20.56 4.91
N ARG A 258 0.27 -21.71 4.31
CA ARG A 258 -0.13 -21.81 2.91
C ARG A 258 -1.51 -21.22 2.70
N ALA A 259 -2.44 -21.53 3.58
CA ALA A 259 -3.77 -20.97 3.65
C ALA A 259 -3.76 -19.46 3.75
N LEU A 260 -2.92 -18.94 4.64
CA LEU A 260 -2.74 -17.52 4.83
C LEU A 260 -2.12 -16.84 3.59
N GLN A 261 -1.16 -17.48 2.93
CA GLN A 261 -0.58 -16.95 1.69
C GLN A 261 -1.62 -16.84 0.57
N GLU A 262 -2.50 -17.82 0.45
CA GLU A 262 -3.61 -17.80 -0.49
C GLU A 262 -4.62 -16.69 -0.17
N LEU A 263 -5.05 -16.58 1.09
CA LEU A 263 -5.94 -15.52 1.57
C LEU A 263 -5.36 -14.12 1.32
N LEU A 264 -4.06 -13.96 1.48
CA LEU A 264 -3.35 -12.72 1.23
C LEU A 264 -3.02 -12.47 -0.25
N GLY A 265 -3.30 -13.44 -1.14
CA GLY A 265 -3.10 -13.28 -2.59
C GLY A 265 -1.66 -13.52 -3.05
N HIS A 266 -0.97 -14.51 -2.46
CA HIS A 266 0.25 -15.10 -2.95
C HIS A 266 -0.12 -16.39 -3.72
N ALA A 267 -0.43 -16.29 -4.99
CA ALA A 267 -0.60 -17.32 -6.03
C ALA A 267 -1.08 -18.75 -5.59
N SER A 268 -2.37 -19.01 -5.59
CA SER A 268 -3.08 -20.13 -6.28
C SER A 268 -4.57 -20.22 -5.90
N LEU A 269 -5.31 -21.03 -6.65
CA LEU A 269 -6.77 -21.01 -6.78
C LEU A 269 -7.45 -22.03 -5.84
N SER A 270 -7.53 -21.85 -4.53
CA SER A 270 -8.45 -22.68 -3.73
C SER A 270 -8.70 -22.18 -2.29
N SER A 271 -8.83 -20.89 -2.08
CA SER A 271 -8.86 -20.29 -0.75
C SER A 271 -10.22 -20.29 -0.04
N THR A 272 -11.22 -21.02 -0.53
CA THR A 272 -12.58 -20.99 0.05
C THR A 272 -12.76 -21.87 1.29
N GLN A 273 -11.82 -22.76 1.60
CA GLN A 273 -11.98 -23.77 2.65
C GLN A 273 -11.20 -23.53 3.95
N ILE A 274 -10.44 -22.43 4.09
CA ILE A 274 -9.39 -22.36 5.11
C ILE A 274 -9.61 -21.29 6.19
N TYR A 275 -10.68 -20.52 6.09
CA TYR A 275 -11.09 -19.65 7.19
C TYR A 275 -11.99 -20.45 8.14
N THR A 276 -11.39 -21.05 9.15
CA THR A 276 -12.16 -21.82 10.13
C THR A 276 -12.97 -20.90 11.03
N ALA A 277 -14.10 -21.41 11.55
CA ALA A 277 -14.91 -20.73 12.55
C ALA A 277 -14.08 -20.26 13.79
N VAL A 278 -12.94 -20.91 14.05
CA VAL A 278 -11.98 -20.59 15.10
C VAL A 278 -11.29 -19.24 14.86
N ASP A 279 -10.91 -18.92 13.61
CA ASP A 279 -10.25 -17.64 13.28
C ASP A 279 -11.23 -16.46 13.37
N ALA A 280 -12.48 -16.68 12.96
CA ALA A 280 -13.55 -15.70 13.08
C ALA A 280 -13.96 -15.46 14.54
N ALA A 281 -14.12 -16.52 15.33
CA ALA A 281 -14.48 -16.45 16.75
C ALA A 281 -13.45 -15.67 17.56
N HIS A 282 -12.19 -15.78 17.18
CA HIS A 282 -11.12 -15.17 17.94
C HIS A 282 -10.86 -13.69 17.59
N LEU A 283 -11.06 -13.29 16.31
CA LEU A 283 -11.15 -11.87 15.96
C LEU A 283 -12.36 -11.22 16.61
N LEU A 284 -13.47 -11.96 16.75
CA LEU A 284 -14.65 -11.57 17.51
C LEU A 284 -14.34 -11.40 19.00
N ASP A 285 -13.56 -12.28 19.59
CA ASP A 285 -13.18 -12.24 21.00
C ASP A 285 -12.28 -11.03 21.29
N VAL A 286 -11.32 -10.77 20.43
CA VAL A 286 -10.48 -9.56 20.50
C VAL A 286 -11.32 -8.28 20.35
N TYR A 287 -12.28 -8.29 19.43
CA TYR A 287 -13.18 -7.16 19.23
C TYR A 287 -14.06 -6.91 20.47
N ARG A 288 -14.64 -7.97 21.07
CA ARG A 288 -15.46 -7.87 22.29
C ARG A 288 -14.69 -7.36 23.48
N HIS A 289 -13.42 -7.79 23.65
CA HIS A 289 -12.57 -7.34 24.76
C HIS A 289 -11.99 -5.92 24.54
N ALA A 290 -11.90 -5.46 23.30
CA ALA A 290 -11.45 -4.10 22.99
C ALA A 290 -12.59 -3.07 22.99
N HIS A 291 -13.85 -3.51 22.94
CA HIS A 291 -15.02 -2.65 22.93
C HIS A 291 -15.89 -2.89 24.17
N PRO A 292 -15.67 -2.17 25.31
CA PRO A 292 -16.44 -2.37 26.54
C PRO A 292 -17.88 -1.85 26.49
N ARG A 293 -18.36 -1.41 25.33
CA ARG A 293 -19.73 -0.88 25.10
C ARG A 293 -20.48 -1.72 24.07
N GLY A 294 -20.53 -3.01 24.24
CA GLY A 294 -21.40 -3.94 23.51
C GLY A 294 -22.31 -4.65 24.46
#